data_246cdc73c986d8167d81f515b901bfc8
#
_entry.id   246cdc73c986d8167d81f515b901bfc8
#
_cell.length_a   1.000
_cell.length_b   1.000
_cell.length_c   1.000
_cell.angle_alpha   90.00
_cell.angle_beta   90.00
_cell.angle_gamma   90.00
#
_symmetry.space_group_name_H-M   'P 1'
#
loop_
_entity.id
_entity.type
_entity.pdbx_description
1 polymer ?
#
loop_
_entity_poly.entity_id
_entity_poly.type
_entity_poly.pdbx_seq_one_letter_code
_entity_poly.pdbx_strand_id
1 'polypeptide(L)'
;MIDLDVVNLSRFQFAATALYHFLFVPLTLGLSFILAIMESVYVMTGRPIWKRMTMFWGTLFGINFALGVATGVVMEFQFGMNWSYYSHYVGDIFGAPLALEGLMAFFLEATFVGLFFFGWNRMSKVCLLYTSDADDDMQCVD
;
A
#
# COMPACT_ATOMS: atom_id res chain seq x y z
N MET A 1 -15.38 -2.22 36.24
CA MET A 1 -14.18 -3.03 35.96
C MET A 1 -14.40 -3.63 34.58
N ILE A 2 -13.61 -3.27 33.58
CA ILE A 2 -13.73 -3.86 32.25
C ILE A 2 -13.27 -5.30 32.42
N ASP A 3 -14.16 -6.23 32.20
CA ASP A 3 -13.82 -7.65 32.23
C ASP A 3 -12.93 -7.92 31.00
N LEU A 4 -11.63 -7.99 31.22
CA LEU A 4 -10.62 -8.24 30.22
C LEU A 4 -10.59 -9.75 29.90
N ASP A 5 -11.70 -10.26 29.41
CA ASP A 5 -11.75 -11.58 28.82
C ASP A 5 -10.93 -11.59 27.51
N VAL A 6 -10.25 -12.68 27.24
CA VAL A 6 -9.41 -12.89 26.04
C VAL A 6 -10.17 -12.53 24.76
N VAL A 7 -11.47 -12.85 24.70
CA VAL A 7 -12.34 -12.54 23.55
C VAL A 7 -12.50 -11.03 23.36
N ASN A 8 -12.74 -10.28 24.44
CA ASN A 8 -12.90 -8.83 24.36
C ASN A 8 -11.57 -8.15 24.03
N LEU A 9 -10.46 -8.67 24.52
CA LEU A 9 -9.13 -8.15 24.18
C LEU A 9 -8.79 -8.40 22.71
N SER A 10 -9.08 -9.58 22.18
CA SER A 10 -8.89 -9.92 20.76
C SER A 10 -9.76 -9.05 19.83
N ARG A 11 -11.01 -8.80 20.22
CA ARG A 11 -11.92 -7.88 19.49
C ARG A 11 -11.38 -6.45 19.49
N PHE A 12 -10.90 -5.98 20.63
CA PHE A 12 -10.32 -4.65 20.74
C PHE A 12 -9.06 -4.53 19.89
N GLN A 13 -8.17 -5.52 19.93
CA GLN A 13 -6.96 -5.57 19.13
C GLN A 13 -7.28 -5.49 17.64
N PHE A 14 -8.22 -6.30 17.16
CA PHE A 14 -8.63 -6.27 15.76
C PHE A 14 -9.26 -4.92 15.38
N ALA A 15 -10.17 -4.41 16.18
CA ALA A 15 -10.83 -3.13 15.92
C ALA A 15 -9.84 -1.97 15.88
N ALA A 16 -8.89 -1.93 16.81
CA ALA A 16 -7.84 -0.91 16.85
C ALA A 16 -6.93 -0.99 15.61
N THR A 17 -6.51 -2.19 15.23
CA THR A 17 -5.68 -2.41 14.03
C THR A 17 -6.43 -2.02 12.75
N ALA A 18 -7.69 -2.43 12.63
CA ALA A 18 -8.52 -2.12 11.47
C ALA A 18 -8.76 -0.60 11.32
N LEU A 19 -9.09 0.09 12.41
CA LEU A 19 -9.27 1.54 12.41
C LEU A 19 -7.97 2.26 12.02
N TYR A 20 -6.85 1.81 12.56
CA TYR A 20 -5.55 2.40 12.28
C TYR A 20 -5.13 2.16 10.83
N HIS A 21 -5.28 0.96 10.32
CA HIS A 21 -5.01 0.61 8.91
C HIS A 21 -5.90 1.40 7.96
N PHE A 22 -7.19 1.51 8.26
CA PHE A 22 -8.16 2.24 7.44
C PHE A 22 -7.80 3.72 7.27
N LEU A 23 -7.05 4.31 8.18
CA LEU A 23 -6.57 5.69 8.04
C LEU A 23 -5.56 5.83 6.90
N PHE A 24 -4.69 4.83 6.70
CA PHE A 24 -3.64 4.88 5.69
C PHE A 24 -4.14 4.59 4.28
N VAL A 25 -5.15 3.74 4.12
CA VAL A 25 -5.67 3.32 2.81
C VAL A 25 -6.16 4.51 1.97
N PRO A 26 -7.12 5.35 2.43
CA PRO A 26 -7.57 6.50 1.65
C PRO A 26 -6.51 7.58 1.50
N LEU A 27 -5.60 7.70 2.49
CA LEU A 27 -4.50 8.65 2.42
C LEU A 27 -3.48 8.23 1.35
N THR A 28 -3.13 6.95 1.28
CA THR A 28 -2.25 6.40 0.24
C THR A 28 -2.87 6.58 -1.14
N LEU A 29 -4.15 6.23 -1.29
CA LEU A 29 -4.89 6.39 -2.55
C LEU A 29 -4.93 7.86 -2.98
N GLY A 30 -5.29 8.78 -2.08
CA GLY A 30 -5.33 10.21 -2.39
C GLY A 30 -3.96 10.79 -2.77
N LEU A 31 -2.90 10.38 -2.07
CA LEU A 31 -1.54 10.81 -2.37
C LEU A 31 -1.04 10.26 -3.71
N SER A 32 -1.37 9.03 -4.09
CA SER A 32 -0.98 8.46 -5.39
C SER A 32 -1.54 9.26 -6.55
N PHE A 33 -2.83 9.64 -6.51
CA PHE A 33 -3.43 10.51 -7.53
C PHE A 33 -2.76 11.88 -7.60
N ILE A 34 -2.46 12.50 -6.47
CA ILE A 34 -1.78 13.80 -6.43
C ILE A 34 -0.37 13.68 -7.02
N LEU A 35 0.36 12.62 -6.69
CA LEU A 35 1.69 12.34 -7.25
C LEU A 35 1.64 12.15 -8.76
N ALA A 36 0.71 11.35 -9.27
CA ALA A 36 0.52 11.13 -10.70
C ALA A 36 0.22 12.43 -11.45
N ILE A 37 -0.63 13.30 -10.89
CA ILE A 37 -0.92 14.62 -11.47
C ILE A 37 0.34 15.50 -11.47
N MET A 38 1.07 15.60 -10.35
CA MET A 38 2.28 16.42 -10.27
C MET A 38 3.37 15.93 -11.22
N GLU A 39 3.51 14.62 -11.35
CA GLU A 39 4.47 14.01 -12.26
C GLU A 39 4.08 14.23 -13.73
N SER A 40 2.80 14.10 -14.07
CA SER A 40 2.26 14.42 -15.40
C SER A 40 2.56 15.87 -15.77
N VAL A 41 2.35 16.82 -14.85
CA VAL A 41 2.68 18.22 -15.08
C VAL A 41 4.20 18.42 -15.22
N TYR A 42 5.02 17.67 -14.48
CA TYR A 42 6.48 17.71 -14.65
C TYR A 42 6.90 17.20 -16.03
N VAL A 43 6.33 16.08 -16.51
CA VAL A 43 6.63 15.52 -17.84
C VAL A 43 6.28 16.53 -18.94
N MET A 44 5.12 17.20 -18.83
CA MET A 44 4.66 18.18 -19.83
C MET A 44 5.43 19.50 -19.78
N THR A 45 5.75 20.01 -18.62
CA THR A 45 6.34 21.36 -18.46
C THR A 45 7.86 21.37 -18.33
N GLY A 46 8.46 20.25 -17.92
CA GLY A 46 9.90 20.13 -17.65
C GLY A 46 10.43 21.01 -16.50
N ARG A 47 9.56 21.67 -15.76
CA ARG A 47 9.96 22.61 -14.70
C ARG A 47 10.49 21.87 -13.46
N PRO A 48 11.70 22.21 -12.96
CA PRO A 48 12.32 21.48 -11.84
C PRO A 48 11.59 21.66 -10.50
N ILE A 49 10.70 22.65 -10.39
CA ILE A 49 9.86 22.83 -9.21
C ILE A 49 8.92 21.65 -8.98
N TRP A 50 8.29 21.17 -10.05
CA TRP A 50 7.38 20.03 -10.00
C TRP A 50 8.11 18.75 -9.60
N LYS A 51 9.32 18.53 -10.14
CA LYS A 51 10.17 17.41 -9.72
C LYS A 51 10.41 17.41 -8.20
N ARG A 52 10.78 18.58 -7.65
CA ARG A 52 11.05 18.70 -6.20
C ARG A 52 9.79 18.48 -5.36
N MET A 53 8.65 18.97 -5.82
CA MET A 53 7.37 18.74 -5.14
C MET A 53 7.00 17.26 -5.16
N THR A 54 7.09 16.60 -6.31
CA THR A 54 6.81 15.16 -6.45
C THR A 54 7.73 14.34 -5.55
N MET A 55 9.03 14.66 -5.49
CA MET A 55 9.95 13.96 -4.59
C MET A 55 9.62 14.14 -3.11
N PHE A 56 9.23 15.35 -2.71
CA PHE A 56 8.84 15.60 -1.32
C PHE A 56 7.58 14.84 -0.93
N TRP A 57 6.52 14.97 -1.72
CA TRP A 57 5.26 14.27 -1.47
C TRP A 57 5.39 12.76 -1.65
N GLY A 58 6.24 12.31 -2.58
CA GLY A 58 6.58 10.91 -2.76
C GLY A 58 7.25 10.30 -1.53
N THR A 59 8.11 11.05 -0.84
CA THR A 59 8.71 10.59 0.42
C THR A 59 7.64 10.38 1.50
N LEU A 60 6.70 11.31 1.63
CA LEU A 60 5.57 11.15 2.56
C LEU A 60 4.67 9.97 2.18
N PHE A 61 4.42 9.80 0.89
CA PHE A 61 3.71 8.63 0.36
C PHE A 61 4.43 7.33 0.74
N GLY A 62 5.75 7.24 0.57
CA GLY A 62 6.52 6.04 0.92
C GLY A 62 6.47 5.70 2.40
N ILE A 63 6.52 6.70 3.29
CA ILE A 63 6.36 6.49 4.73
C ILE A 63 4.94 5.98 5.05
N ASN A 64 3.92 6.62 4.49
CA ASN A 64 2.53 6.25 4.67
C ASN A 64 2.27 4.82 4.15
N PHE A 65 2.81 4.49 2.98
CA PHE A 65 2.76 3.16 2.38
C PHE A 65 3.39 2.11 3.30
N ALA A 66 4.60 2.34 3.83
CA ALA A 66 5.27 1.40 4.72
C ALA A 66 4.47 1.12 5.99
N LEU A 67 3.84 2.15 6.58
CA LEU A 67 2.96 2.00 7.73
C LEU A 67 1.66 1.25 7.37
N GLY A 68 1.09 1.55 6.20
CA GLY A 68 -0.09 0.85 5.68
C GLY A 68 0.17 -0.64 5.48
N VAL A 69 1.29 -0.99 4.85
CA VAL A 69 1.72 -2.39 4.64
C VAL A 69 1.93 -3.11 5.98
N ALA A 70 2.66 -2.50 6.91
CA ALA A 70 2.91 -3.12 8.22
C ALA A 70 1.61 -3.43 8.97
N THR A 71 0.66 -2.49 8.98
CA THR A 71 -0.64 -2.68 9.64
C THR A 71 -1.53 -3.64 8.86
N GLY A 72 -1.47 -3.67 7.54
CA GLY A 72 -2.20 -4.60 6.68
C GLY A 72 -1.78 -6.05 6.91
N VAL A 73 -0.48 -6.31 6.96
CA VAL A 73 0.07 -7.65 7.26
C VAL A 73 -0.36 -8.11 8.66
N VAL A 74 -0.29 -7.24 9.67
CA VAL A 74 -0.78 -7.56 11.01
C VAL A 74 -2.27 -7.92 11.00
N MET A 75 -3.09 -7.18 10.25
CA MET A 75 -4.52 -7.43 10.13
C MET A 75 -4.80 -8.78 9.45
N GLU A 76 -4.04 -9.14 8.44
CA GLU A 76 -4.16 -10.43 7.74
C GLU A 76 -3.87 -11.61 8.69
N PHE A 77 -2.81 -11.51 9.49
CA PHE A 77 -2.53 -12.51 10.55
C PHE A 77 -3.65 -12.58 11.59
N GLN A 78 -4.26 -11.48 11.94
CA GLN A 78 -5.37 -11.45 12.90
C GLN A 78 -6.62 -12.17 12.38
N PHE A 79 -6.87 -12.21 11.08
CA PHE A 79 -7.94 -13.02 10.49
C PHE A 79 -7.78 -14.51 10.83
N GLY A 80 -6.57 -15.04 10.76
CA GLY A 80 -6.30 -16.44 11.12
C GLY A 80 -6.35 -16.74 12.62
N MET A 81 -5.99 -15.76 13.47
CA MET A 81 -5.85 -15.94 14.92
C MET A 81 -7.11 -15.55 15.71
N ASN A 82 -7.77 -14.46 15.33
CA ASN A 82 -8.85 -13.86 16.12
C ASN A 82 -10.26 -14.19 15.62
N TRP A 83 -10.38 -14.73 14.40
CA TRP A 83 -11.64 -15.05 13.77
C TRP A 83 -11.83 -16.57 13.62
N SER A 84 -11.98 -17.28 14.76
CA SER A 84 -12.05 -18.72 14.80
C SER A 84 -13.21 -19.30 13.99
N TYR A 85 -14.39 -18.71 14.04
CA TYR A 85 -15.53 -19.11 13.23
C TYR A 85 -15.29 -18.96 11.72
N TYR A 86 -14.74 -17.81 11.33
CA TYR A 86 -14.36 -17.55 9.94
C TYR A 86 -13.33 -18.57 9.46
N SER A 87 -12.27 -18.78 10.23
CA SER A 87 -11.21 -19.74 9.89
C SER A 87 -11.72 -21.18 9.81
N HIS A 88 -12.68 -21.55 10.65
CA HIS A 88 -13.26 -22.88 10.62
C HIS A 88 -14.14 -23.15 9.37
N TYR A 89 -14.92 -22.16 8.93
CA TYR A 89 -15.83 -22.34 7.80
C TYR A 89 -15.19 -22.06 6.43
N VAL A 90 -14.22 -21.18 6.36
CA VAL A 90 -13.72 -20.62 5.09
C VAL A 90 -12.21 -20.76 4.96
N GLY A 91 -11.49 -21.13 6.01
CA GLY A 91 -10.03 -21.19 6.06
C GLY A 91 -9.41 -22.12 5.01
N ASP A 92 -10.04 -23.27 4.74
CA ASP A 92 -9.58 -24.21 3.74
C ASP A 92 -9.70 -23.68 2.29
N ILE A 93 -10.63 -22.75 2.06
CA ILE A 93 -10.91 -22.19 0.73
C ILE A 93 -10.21 -20.86 0.53
N PHE A 94 -10.19 -20.00 1.56
CA PHE A 94 -9.67 -18.64 1.47
C PHE A 94 -8.28 -18.43 2.08
N GLY A 95 -7.82 -19.30 2.98
CA GLY A 95 -6.57 -19.10 3.70
C GLY A 95 -5.35 -19.01 2.78
N ALA A 96 -5.16 -20.01 1.92
CA ALA A 96 -4.03 -20.04 0.98
C ALA A 96 -4.17 -19.00 -0.16
N PRO A 97 -5.33 -18.82 -0.81
CA PRO A 97 -5.53 -17.76 -1.79
C PRO A 97 -5.35 -16.36 -1.22
N LEU A 98 -5.86 -16.07 -0.02
CA LEU A 98 -5.72 -14.77 0.63
C LEU A 98 -4.26 -14.44 0.95
N ALA A 99 -3.51 -15.41 1.47
CA ALA A 99 -2.08 -15.24 1.75
C ALA A 99 -1.27 -15.04 0.46
N LEU A 100 -1.61 -15.76 -0.61
CA LEU A 100 -0.96 -15.61 -1.90
C LEU A 100 -1.25 -14.24 -2.53
N GLU A 101 -2.50 -13.79 -2.46
CA GLU A 101 -2.94 -12.48 -2.95
C GLU A 101 -2.22 -11.36 -2.19
N GLY A 102 -2.19 -11.42 -0.86
CA GLY A 102 -1.49 -10.45 -0.02
C GLY A 102 0.01 -10.39 -0.32
N LEU A 103 0.67 -11.53 -0.50
CA LEU A 103 2.09 -11.57 -0.88
C LEU A 103 2.33 -11.00 -2.28
N MET A 104 1.52 -11.37 -3.27
CA MET A 104 1.66 -10.86 -4.63
C MET A 104 1.42 -9.35 -4.70
N ALA A 105 0.37 -8.86 -4.05
CA ALA A 105 0.07 -7.44 -3.95
C ALA A 105 1.24 -6.69 -3.29
N PHE A 106 1.74 -7.18 -2.16
CA PHE A 106 2.88 -6.59 -1.45
C PHE A 106 4.12 -6.50 -2.33
N PHE A 107 4.50 -7.58 -3.02
CA PHE A 107 5.69 -7.57 -3.89
C PHE A 107 5.52 -6.63 -5.09
N LEU A 108 4.33 -6.60 -5.68
CA LEU A 108 4.02 -5.71 -6.79
C LEU A 108 4.12 -4.25 -6.36
N GLU A 109 3.43 -3.88 -5.29
CA GLU A 109 3.43 -2.52 -4.74
C GLU A 109 4.82 -2.09 -4.28
N ALA A 110 5.56 -2.96 -3.58
CA ALA A 110 6.93 -2.68 -3.16
C ALA A 110 7.86 -2.46 -4.36
N THR A 111 7.66 -3.19 -5.45
CA THR A 111 8.41 -3.01 -6.68
C THR A 111 8.13 -1.66 -7.31
N PHE A 112 6.86 -1.25 -7.41
CA PHE A 112 6.50 0.06 -7.97
C PHE A 112 7.01 1.21 -7.10
N VAL A 113 6.87 1.13 -5.79
CA VAL A 113 7.43 2.14 -4.87
C VAL A 113 8.96 2.20 -5.00
N GLY A 114 9.62 1.05 -5.11
CA GLY A 114 11.06 0.98 -5.37
C GLY A 114 11.45 1.65 -6.70
N LEU A 115 10.73 1.35 -7.77
CA LEU A 115 10.96 1.96 -9.08
C LEU A 115 10.71 3.49 -9.04
N PHE A 116 9.68 3.94 -8.36
CA PHE A 116 9.42 5.36 -8.17
C PHE A 116 10.60 6.06 -7.48
N PHE A 117 11.14 5.53 -6.38
CA PHE A 117 12.24 6.17 -5.67
C PHE A 117 13.59 6.05 -6.38
N PHE A 118 13.91 4.90 -6.96
CA PHE A 118 15.22 4.63 -7.56
C PHE A 118 15.28 4.88 -9.07
N GLY A 119 14.13 4.98 -9.74
CA GLY A 119 14.01 5.12 -11.18
C GLY A 119 14.30 6.50 -11.74
N TRP A 120 14.26 7.57 -10.92
CA TRP A 120 14.37 8.97 -11.36
C TRP A 120 15.58 9.31 -12.25
N ASN A 121 16.68 8.60 -12.08
CA ASN A 121 17.92 8.82 -12.83
C ASN A 121 18.22 7.71 -13.85
N ARG A 122 17.40 6.66 -13.90
CA ARG A 122 17.65 5.48 -14.75
C ARG A 122 16.56 5.23 -15.78
N MET A 123 15.35 5.72 -15.52
CA MET A 123 14.19 5.47 -16.38
C MET A 123 13.82 6.71 -17.19
N SER A 124 13.12 6.52 -18.32
CA SER A 124 12.55 7.63 -19.06
C SER A 124 11.44 8.29 -18.23
N LYS A 125 11.22 9.60 -18.45
CA LYS A 125 10.20 10.37 -17.73
C LYS A 125 8.79 9.77 -17.88
N VAL A 126 8.50 9.24 -19.06
CA VAL A 126 7.21 8.60 -19.35
C VAL A 126 7.07 7.29 -18.61
N CYS A 127 8.13 6.48 -18.53
CA CYS A 127 8.12 5.22 -17.80
C CYS A 127 7.95 5.44 -16.29
N LEU A 128 8.57 6.49 -15.74
CA LEU A 128 8.40 6.86 -14.34
C LEU A 128 6.96 7.27 -14.03
N LEU A 129 6.31 8.02 -14.93
CA LEU A 129 4.89 8.35 -14.81
C LEU A 129 4.01 7.10 -14.79
N TYR A 130 4.28 6.13 -15.66
CA TYR A 130 3.56 4.85 -15.65
C TYR A 130 3.76 4.05 -14.36
N THR A 131 4.90 4.16 -13.67
CA THR A 131 5.11 3.51 -12.39
C THR A 131 4.36 4.16 -11.23
N SER A 132 4.06 5.44 -11.32
CA SER A 132 3.23 6.14 -10.34
C SER A 132 1.73 5.94 -10.57
N ASP A 133 1.33 5.56 -11.77
CA ASP A 133 -0.05 5.33 -12.20
C ASP A 133 -0.37 3.82 -12.36
N ALA A 134 0.51 2.96 -11.91
CA ALA A 134 0.59 1.54 -12.25
C ALA A 134 -0.47 0.66 -11.60
N ASP A 135 -1.71 0.82 -12.02
CA ASP A 135 -2.71 -0.25 -11.91
C ASP A 135 -2.87 -1.08 -13.22
N ASP A 136 -2.27 -0.64 -14.34
CA ASP A 136 -2.41 -1.35 -15.62
C ASP A 136 -1.17 -1.19 -16.51
N ASP A 137 -0.49 -2.24 -16.88
CA ASP A 137 0.52 -2.40 -17.95
C ASP A 137 2.01 -2.27 -17.61
N MET A 138 2.60 -3.46 -17.43
CA MET A 138 4.04 -3.69 -17.50
C MET A 138 4.56 -3.59 -18.95
N GLN A 139 4.85 -2.40 -19.45
CA GLN A 139 5.63 -2.22 -20.68
C GLN A 139 6.59 -1.04 -20.58
N CYS A 140 7.58 -1.15 -19.74
CA CYS A 140 8.70 -0.20 -19.68
C CYS A 140 10.05 -0.87 -19.91
N VAL A 141 10.10 -1.90 -20.75
CA VAL A 141 11.35 -2.56 -21.12
C VAL A 141 11.58 -2.33 -22.62
N ASP A 142 12.41 -1.35 -22.93
CA ASP A 142 13.22 -1.30 -24.14
C ASP A 142 14.66 -1.00 -23.75
#